data_a2c3a851c61b754493ce4f33cf349b01
#
_entry.id   a2c3a851c61b754493ce4f33cf349b01
#
_cell.length_a   1.000
_cell.length_b   1.000
_cell.length_c   1.000
_cell.angle_alpha   90.00
_cell.angle_beta   90.00
_cell.angle_gamma   90.00
#
_symmetry.space_group_name_H-M   'P 1'
#
loop_
_entity.id
_entity.type
_entity.pdbx_description
1 polymer ?
#
loop_
_entity_poly.entity_id
_entity_poly.type
_entity_poly.pdbx_seq_one_letter_code
_entity_poly.pdbx_strand_id
1 'polypeptide(L)'
;MLCHMIVRWRTVREAARGPVVTHALIAGCAVVFVLSPASGLDPGYGTGDDLLAAGTAYFRRWGVVPAELFTDTPRAWLTPLTALFVHGSWLHLLGNMLFLFVFGAMAEERMGRPAFLVFYLCTGYLALAAYAAANAESAQTLVGASGAISAVLGAFLFLLPRARVTSLFPFLFFLPLRFPAWMVLLFWFALQWVAAHRADSGPGVAYLAHLVGFSLGFLYAWARYRGTTRVRRPATATEGDSQP
;
A
#
# COMPACT_ATOMS: atom_id res chain seq x y z
N MET A 1 10.57 -11.96 -30.21
CA MET A 1 10.91 -12.66 -28.97
C MET A 1 9.97 -12.15 -27.87
N LEU A 2 8.80 -12.76 -27.76
CA LEU A 2 7.76 -12.42 -26.79
C LEU A 2 8.25 -12.86 -25.41
N CYS A 3 8.64 -11.90 -24.56
CA CYS A 3 8.95 -12.21 -23.17
C CYS A 3 7.64 -12.29 -22.39
N HIS A 4 7.22 -13.52 -22.15
CA HIS A 4 6.07 -13.91 -21.36
C HIS A 4 6.16 -13.34 -19.93
N MET A 5 5.39 -12.31 -19.64
CA MET A 5 4.90 -12.06 -18.29
C MET A 5 3.42 -12.42 -18.24
N ILE A 6 3.11 -13.56 -18.80
CA ILE A 6 1.93 -14.35 -18.45
C ILE A 6 2.26 -14.96 -17.09
N VAL A 7 1.35 -14.84 -16.14
CA VAL A 7 1.33 -15.60 -14.90
C VAL A 7 1.80 -17.01 -15.21
N ARG A 8 3.06 -17.30 -14.88
CA ARG A 8 3.58 -18.64 -14.95
C ARG A 8 2.71 -19.47 -14.01
N TRP A 9 1.99 -20.42 -14.54
CA TRP A 9 1.28 -21.40 -13.73
C TRP A 9 2.33 -22.06 -12.83
N ARG A 10 2.34 -21.61 -11.57
CA ARG A 10 3.28 -22.13 -10.57
C ARG A 10 2.91 -23.59 -10.32
N THR A 11 3.91 -24.44 -10.19
CA THR A 11 3.69 -25.81 -9.72
C THR A 11 2.97 -25.78 -8.37
N VAL A 12 2.23 -26.82 -7.99
CA VAL A 12 1.48 -26.90 -6.73
C VAL A 12 2.35 -26.55 -5.51
N ARG A 13 3.65 -26.79 -5.59
CA ARG A 13 4.66 -26.47 -4.57
C ARG A 13 5.00 -24.97 -4.50
N GLU A 14 4.91 -24.24 -5.63
CA GLU A 14 5.06 -22.78 -5.72
C GLU A 14 3.76 -22.08 -5.32
N ALA A 15 2.60 -22.66 -5.61
CA ALA A 15 1.29 -22.17 -5.15
C ALA A 15 1.19 -22.19 -3.62
N ALA A 16 1.79 -23.17 -2.95
CA ALA A 16 1.90 -23.20 -1.48
C ALA A 16 2.76 -22.07 -0.90
N ARG A 17 3.58 -21.39 -1.71
CA ARG A 17 4.41 -20.24 -1.36
C ARG A 17 3.84 -18.90 -1.87
N GLY A 18 2.61 -18.87 -2.38
CA GLY A 18 1.94 -17.67 -2.87
C GLY A 18 1.89 -16.55 -1.84
N PRO A 19 1.53 -15.30 -2.24
CA PRO A 19 1.50 -14.13 -1.38
C PRO A 19 0.30 -14.16 -0.43
N VAL A 20 0.35 -15.04 0.57
CA VAL A 20 -0.74 -15.32 1.50
C VAL A 20 -1.09 -14.11 2.34
N VAL A 21 -0.08 -13.36 2.83
CA VAL A 21 -0.29 -12.18 3.65
C VAL A 21 -0.97 -11.08 2.85
N THR A 22 -0.52 -10.84 1.63
CA THR A 22 -1.16 -9.88 0.71
C THR A 22 -2.64 -10.21 0.51
N HIS A 23 -2.97 -11.48 0.22
CA HIS A 23 -4.35 -11.89 0.03
C HIS A 23 -5.16 -11.82 1.31
N ALA A 24 -4.57 -12.16 2.47
CA ALA A 24 -5.23 -12.03 3.77
C ALA A 24 -5.55 -10.58 4.12
N LEU A 25 -4.61 -9.64 3.85
CA LEU A 25 -4.85 -8.21 4.05
C LEU A 25 -5.96 -7.69 3.13
N ILE A 26 -5.96 -8.09 1.85
CA ILE A 26 -7.03 -7.74 0.90
C ILE A 26 -8.38 -8.27 1.39
N ALA A 27 -8.45 -9.55 1.78
CA ALA A 27 -9.68 -10.16 2.29
C ALA A 27 -10.14 -9.46 3.59
N GLY A 28 -9.23 -9.15 4.51
CA GLY A 28 -9.54 -8.42 5.73
C GLY A 28 -10.14 -7.03 5.47
N CYS A 29 -9.53 -6.25 4.57
CA CYS A 29 -10.08 -4.95 4.16
C CYS A 29 -11.46 -5.09 3.50
N ALA A 30 -11.64 -6.08 2.61
CA ALA A 30 -12.92 -6.32 1.94
C ALA A 30 -14.03 -6.72 2.95
N VAL A 31 -13.73 -7.61 3.89
CA VAL A 31 -14.69 -8.02 4.92
C VAL A 31 -15.07 -6.84 5.82
N VAL A 32 -14.08 -6.09 6.33
CA VAL A 32 -14.33 -4.91 7.17
C VAL A 32 -15.17 -3.87 6.42
N PHE A 33 -14.91 -3.67 5.14
CA PHE A 33 -15.67 -2.72 4.32
C PHE A 33 -17.11 -3.18 4.09
N VAL A 34 -17.31 -4.43 3.71
CA VAL A 34 -18.67 -5.01 3.47
C VAL A 34 -19.54 -4.91 4.71
N LEU A 35 -18.96 -5.11 5.90
CA LEU A 35 -19.66 -5.01 7.19
C LEU A 35 -19.79 -3.57 7.70
N SER A 36 -19.23 -2.58 7.01
CA SER A 36 -19.29 -1.17 7.43
C SER A 36 -20.48 -0.43 6.82
N PRO A 37 -20.91 0.69 7.43
CA PRO A 37 -21.92 1.57 6.84
C PRO A 37 -21.52 2.09 5.45
N ALA A 38 -20.21 2.24 5.19
CA ALA A 38 -19.68 2.76 3.93
C ALA A 38 -19.96 1.87 2.71
N SER A 39 -20.26 0.60 2.93
CA SER A 39 -20.63 -0.33 1.86
C SER A 39 -22.04 -0.07 1.31
N GLY A 40 -22.94 0.45 2.15
CA GLY A 40 -24.35 0.61 1.84
C GLY A 40 -25.13 -0.71 1.68
N LEU A 41 -24.54 -1.84 2.10
CA LEU A 41 -25.13 -3.18 1.90
C LEU A 41 -26.00 -3.63 3.07
N ASP A 42 -25.75 -3.12 4.27
CA ASP A 42 -26.51 -3.49 5.46
C ASP A 42 -27.62 -2.45 5.72
N PRO A 43 -28.91 -2.81 5.52
CA PRO A 43 -30.03 -1.91 5.77
C PRO A 43 -30.19 -1.53 7.24
N GLY A 44 -29.54 -2.25 8.17
CA GLY A 44 -29.55 -1.94 9.60
C GLY A 44 -28.91 -0.59 9.93
N TYR A 45 -28.12 -0.03 9.05
CA TYR A 45 -27.57 1.32 9.20
C TYR A 45 -28.52 2.44 8.73
N GLY A 46 -29.71 2.10 8.23
CA GLY A 46 -30.68 3.07 7.71
C GLY A 46 -30.32 3.58 6.32
N THR A 47 -30.96 4.70 5.93
CA THR A 47 -30.74 5.37 4.65
C THR A 47 -30.62 6.89 4.85
N GLY A 48 -30.16 7.63 3.84
CA GLY A 48 -30.06 9.09 3.92
C GLY A 48 -29.22 9.57 5.10
N ASP A 49 -29.79 10.41 5.95
CA ASP A 49 -29.10 11.03 7.09
C ASP A 49 -28.71 10.01 8.16
N ASP A 50 -29.48 8.95 8.38
CA ASP A 50 -29.15 7.89 9.33
C ASP A 50 -27.88 7.14 8.90
N LEU A 51 -27.78 6.80 7.61
CA LEU A 51 -26.60 6.14 7.05
C LEU A 51 -25.36 7.04 7.14
N LEU A 52 -25.50 8.35 6.89
CA LEU A 52 -24.42 9.32 7.02
C LEU A 52 -23.96 9.44 8.47
N ALA A 53 -24.88 9.49 9.42
CA ALA A 53 -24.58 9.52 10.85
C ALA A 53 -23.86 8.23 11.32
N ALA A 54 -24.37 7.07 10.89
CA ALA A 54 -23.74 5.78 11.18
C ALA A 54 -22.30 5.71 10.58
N GLY A 55 -22.11 6.17 9.35
CA GLY A 55 -20.80 6.24 8.70
C GLY A 55 -19.83 7.14 9.46
N THR A 56 -20.27 8.33 9.83
CA THR A 56 -19.45 9.29 10.60
C THR A 56 -19.03 8.70 11.96
N ALA A 57 -19.96 8.10 12.68
CA ALA A 57 -19.69 7.44 13.96
C ALA A 57 -18.72 6.26 13.80
N TYR A 58 -18.88 5.46 12.74
CA TYR A 58 -18.02 4.34 12.42
C TYR A 58 -16.58 4.78 12.13
N PHE A 59 -16.40 5.80 11.26
CA PHE A 59 -15.09 6.32 10.92
C PHE A 59 -14.39 6.93 12.13
N ARG A 60 -15.10 7.74 12.92
CA ARG A 60 -14.54 8.29 14.16
C ARG A 60 -14.15 7.23 15.17
N ARG A 61 -14.88 6.11 15.18
CA ARG A 61 -14.58 4.98 16.08
C ARG A 61 -13.32 4.22 15.67
N TRP A 62 -13.08 3.97 14.39
CA TRP A 62 -12.07 3.05 13.90
C TRP A 62 -10.95 3.72 13.11
N GLY A 63 -11.16 4.96 12.66
CA GLY A 63 -10.19 5.78 11.98
C GLY A 63 -9.35 6.62 12.95
N VAL A 64 -8.35 7.28 12.41
CA VAL A 64 -7.48 8.21 13.14
C VAL A 64 -8.11 9.59 13.11
N VAL A 65 -8.44 10.15 14.27
CA VAL A 65 -8.74 11.57 14.43
C VAL A 65 -7.47 12.24 14.97
N PRO A 66 -6.77 13.08 14.20
CA PRO A 66 -5.48 13.65 14.61
C PRO A 66 -5.55 14.36 15.97
N ALA A 67 -6.58 15.18 16.20
CA ALA A 67 -6.79 15.89 17.46
C ALA A 67 -7.01 14.98 18.69
N GLU A 68 -7.34 13.71 18.46
CA GLU A 68 -7.59 12.73 19.53
C GLU A 68 -6.45 11.70 19.68
N LEU A 69 -5.55 11.58 18.71
CA LEU A 69 -4.53 10.51 18.67
C LEU A 69 -3.57 10.58 19.86
N PHE A 70 -3.17 11.78 20.25
CA PHE A 70 -2.18 12.00 21.30
C PHE A 70 -2.81 12.30 22.65
N THR A 71 -4.09 12.03 22.81
CA THR A 71 -4.76 12.07 24.11
C THR A 71 -4.45 10.80 24.92
N ASP A 72 -4.58 10.87 26.25
CA ASP A 72 -4.24 9.77 27.17
C ASP A 72 -5.21 8.56 27.11
N THR A 73 -5.98 8.43 26.04
CA THR A 73 -6.88 7.29 25.89
C THR A 73 -6.18 6.13 25.18
N PRO A 74 -6.05 4.94 25.81
CA PRO A 74 -5.38 3.78 25.18
C PRO A 74 -5.96 3.39 23.83
N ARG A 75 -7.26 3.67 23.62
CA ARG A 75 -7.93 3.41 22.36
C ARG A 75 -7.40 4.27 21.21
N ALA A 76 -7.06 5.54 21.47
CA ALA A 76 -6.57 6.43 20.41
C ALA A 76 -5.31 5.85 19.74
N TRP A 77 -4.40 5.27 20.51
CA TRP A 77 -3.19 4.65 20.00
C TRP A 77 -3.41 3.37 19.17
N LEU A 78 -4.59 2.75 19.24
CA LEU A 78 -4.96 1.61 18.40
C LEU A 78 -5.54 2.05 17.04
N THR A 79 -6.02 3.28 16.94
CA THR A 79 -6.71 3.75 15.73
C THR A 79 -5.83 3.77 14.48
N PRO A 80 -4.52 4.06 14.50
CA PRO A 80 -3.70 3.94 13.31
C PRO A 80 -3.63 2.51 12.77
N LEU A 81 -3.78 1.50 13.63
CA LEU A 81 -3.78 0.10 13.19
C LEU A 81 -5.15 -0.30 12.61
N THR A 82 -6.24 0.07 13.27
CA THR A 82 -7.60 -0.26 12.80
C THR A 82 -7.95 0.51 11.52
N ALA A 83 -7.53 1.76 11.41
CA ALA A 83 -7.75 2.60 10.23
C ALA A 83 -7.19 2.00 8.93
N LEU A 84 -6.13 1.17 9.01
CA LEU A 84 -5.58 0.48 7.82
C LEU A 84 -6.58 -0.45 7.14
N PHE A 85 -7.59 -0.93 7.86
CA PHE A 85 -8.60 -1.84 7.32
C PHE A 85 -9.91 -1.14 6.94
N VAL A 86 -10.09 0.11 7.36
CA VAL A 86 -11.30 0.89 7.12
C VAL A 86 -11.20 1.67 5.80
N HIS A 87 -12.26 1.66 4.99
CA HIS A 87 -12.31 2.37 3.71
C HIS A 87 -13.60 3.18 3.58
N GLY A 88 -13.48 4.40 3.03
CA GLY A 88 -14.58 5.37 2.96
C GLY A 88 -15.53 5.19 1.78
N SER A 89 -15.18 4.38 0.78
CA SER A 89 -15.99 4.12 -0.40
C SER A 89 -15.51 2.90 -1.18
N TRP A 90 -16.35 2.39 -2.08
CA TRP A 90 -15.98 1.30 -3.00
C TRP A 90 -14.77 1.64 -3.85
N LEU A 91 -14.70 2.85 -4.40
CA LEU A 91 -13.55 3.26 -5.21
C LEU A 91 -12.26 3.34 -4.39
N HIS A 92 -12.35 3.81 -3.15
CA HIS A 92 -11.22 3.85 -2.21
C HIS A 92 -10.72 2.44 -1.87
N LEU A 93 -11.63 1.52 -1.57
CA LEU A 93 -11.28 0.11 -1.34
C LEU A 93 -10.62 -0.51 -2.57
N LEU A 94 -11.31 -0.47 -3.72
CA LEU A 94 -10.85 -1.13 -4.94
C LEU A 94 -9.50 -0.59 -5.41
N GLY A 95 -9.29 0.72 -5.34
CA GLY A 95 -8.01 1.34 -5.64
C GLY A 95 -6.89 0.81 -4.75
N ASN A 96 -7.09 0.81 -3.43
CA ASN A 96 -6.12 0.27 -2.49
C ASN A 96 -5.85 -1.23 -2.73
N MET A 97 -6.88 -2.03 -2.91
CA MET A 97 -6.72 -3.48 -3.12
C MET A 97 -6.01 -3.79 -4.43
N LEU A 98 -6.25 -3.03 -5.49
CA LEU A 98 -5.53 -3.17 -6.75
C LEU A 98 -4.03 -2.92 -6.58
N PHE A 99 -3.65 -1.82 -5.92
CA PHE A 99 -2.23 -1.53 -5.67
C PHE A 99 -1.59 -2.57 -4.75
N LEU A 100 -2.28 -2.99 -3.69
CA LEU A 100 -1.79 -4.02 -2.79
C LEU A 100 -1.63 -5.37 -3.51
N PHE A 101 -2.57 -5.75 -4.36
CA PHE A 101 -2.49 -6.97 -5.17
C PHE A 101 -1.28 -6.97 -6.10
N VAL A 102 -1.07 -5.86 -6.83
CA VAL A 102 0.00 -5.77 -7.85
C VAL A 102 1.38 -5.68 -7.20
N PHE A 103 1.56 -4.81 -6.21
CA PHE A 103 2.88 -4.52 -5.64
C PHE A 103 3.16 -5.33 -4.37
N GLY A 104 2.14 -5.59 -3.56
CA GLY A 104 2.27 -6.33 -2.31
C GLY A 104 2.72 -7.76 -2.52
N ALA A 105 2.14 -8.46 -3.50
CA ALA A 105 2.50 -9.84 -3.79
C ALA A 105 4.00 -10.01 -4.09
N MET A 106 4.56 -9.13 -4.91
CA MET A 106 5.99 -9.18 -5.26
C MET A 106 6.88 -8.71 -4.10
N ALA A 107 6.42 -7.75 -3.30
CA ALA A 107 7.14 -7.32 -2.10
C ALA A 107 7.18 -8.44 -1.05
N GLU A 108 6.06 -9.12 -0.80
CA GLU A 108 5.97 -10.26 0.10
C GLU A 108 6.90 -11.40 -0.32
N GLU A 109 6.98 -11.71 -1.61
CA GLU A 109 7.91 -12.72 -2.13
C GLU A 109 9.38 -12.38 -1.84
N ARG A 110 9.73 -11.10 -1.85
CA ARG A 110 11.10 -10.63 -1.59
C ARG A 110 11.42 -10.54 -0.11
N MET A 111 10.47 -10.13 0.69
CA MET A 111 10.65 -9.93 2.13
C MET A 111 10.43 -11.21 2.94
N GLY A 112 9.57 -12.11 2.46
CA GLY A 112 9.00 -13.22 3.22
C GLY A 112 7.78 -12.79 4.04
N ARG A 113 6.87 -13.74 4.28
CA ARG A 113 5.55 -13.49 4.90
C ARG A 113 5.58 -12.75 6.23
N PRO A 114 6.35 -13.18 7.25
CA PRO A 114 6.33 -12.52 8.55
C PRO A 114 6.89 -11.09 8.47
N ALA A 115 8.01 -10.93 7.75
CA ALA A 115 8.64 -9.63 7.60
C ALA A 115 7.75 -8.64 6.83
N PHE A 116 7.04 -9.11 5.80
CA PHE A 116 6.11 -8.29 5.04
C PHE A 116 4.91 -7.84 5.89
N LEU A 117 4.33 -8.74 6.70
CA LEU A 117 3.22 -8.38 7.58
C LEU A 117 3.64 -7.30 8.60
N VAL A 118 4.76 -7.52 9.30
CA VAL A 118 5.27 -6.55 10.29
C VAL A 118 5.61 -5.23 9.59
N PHE A 119 6.29 -5.28 8.44
CA PHE A 119 6.61 -4.11 7.64
C PHE A 119 5.34 -3.32 7.28
N TYR A 120 4.32 -3.98 6.73
CA TYR A 120 3.06 -3.34 6.31
C TYR A 120 2.35 -2.64 7.47
N LEU A 121 2.18 -3.35 8.60
CA LEU A 121 1.49 -2.82 9.77
C LEU A 121 2.27 -1.67 10.42
N CYS A 122 3.57 -1.84 10.62
CA CYS A 122 4.41 -0.81 11.24
C CYS A 122 4.53 0.45 10.40
N THR A 123 4.80 0.31 9.09
CA THR A 123 4.94 1.49 8.21
C THR A 123 3.60 2.21 8.01
N GLY A 124 2.50 1.48 7.93
CA GLY A 124 1.16 2.06 7.87
C GLY A 124 0.79 2.82 9.14
N TYR A 125 1.05 2.22 10.29
CA TYR A 125 0.89 2.88 11.58
C TYR A 125 1.69 4.19 11.65
N LEU A 126 2.98 4.13 11.35
CA LEU A 126 3.86 5.30 11.40
C LEU A 126 3.46 6.39 10.40
N ALA A 127 2.99 6.02 9.21
CA ALA A 127 2.53 6.97 8.21
C ALA A 127 1.30 7.75 8.69
N LEU A 128 0.32 7.06 9.30
CA LEU A 128 -0.87 7.71 9.87
C LEU A 128 -0.55 8.52 11.11
N ALA A 129 0.33 8.03 11.99
CA ALA A 129 0.77 8.75 13.18
C ALA A 129 1.56 10.03 12.81
N ALA A 130 2.43 9.97 11.81
CA ALA A 130 3.16 11.12 11.31
C ALA A 130 2.23 12.18 10.68
N TYR A 131 1.22 11.74 9.93
CA TYR A 131 0.19 12.66 9.43
C TYR A 131 -0.56 13.33 10.59
N ALA A 132 -0.99 12.55 11.58
CA ALA A 132 -1.71 13.07 12.74
C ALA A 132 -0.86 14.08 13.54
N ALA A 133 0.43 13.80 13.73
CA ALA A 133 1.35 14.73 14.39
C ALA A 133 1.51 16.06 13.64
N ALA A 134 1.55 16.01 12.31
CA ALA A 134 1.64 17.21 11.49
C ALA A 134 0.32 18.01 11.39
N ASN A 135 -0.82 17.40 11.76
CA ASN A 135 -2.16 17.98 11.69
C ASN A 135 -2.90 17.82 13.01
N ALA A 136 -2.20 18.01 14.14
CA ALA A 136 -2.69 17.67 15.48
C ALA A 136 -4.01 18.35 15.89
N GLU A 137 -4.37 19.46 15.27
CA GLU A 137 -5.61 20.17 15.53
C GLU A 137 -6.79 19.70 14.66
N SER A 138 -6.53 18.83 13.68
CA SER A 138 -7.56 18.39 12.74
C SER A 138 -8.52 17.40 13.37
N ALA A 139 -9.82 17.71 13.26
CA ALA A 139 -10.91 16.80 13.63
C ALA A 139 -11.32 15.84 12.49
N GLN A 140 -10.69 15.95 11.32
CA GLN A 140 -10.98 15.07 10.18
C GLN A 140 -10.48 13.66 10.43
N THR A 141 -11.34 12.69 10.21
CA THR A 141 -10.98 11.28 10.39
C THR A 141 -10.23 10.72 9.18
N LEU A 142 -9.11 10.09 9.43
CA LEU A 142 -8.30 9.37 8.45
C LEU A 142 -8.59 7.89 8.48
N VAL A 143 -8.81 7.31 7.31
CA VAL A 143 -9.01 5.88 7.11
C VAL A 143 -8.31 5.43 5.83
N GLY A 144 -7.93 4.17 5.77
CA GLY A 144 -7.41 3.53 4.55
C GLY A 144 -6.02 2.93 4.70
N ALA A 145 -5.80 1.90 3.91
CA ALA A 145 -4.53 1.16 3.80
C ALA A 145 -3.43 1.96 3.07
N SER A 146 -3.76 3.12 2.50
CA SER A 146 -2.94 3.78 1.49
C SER A 146 -1.56 4.23 1.98
N GLY A 147 -1.41 4.57 3.26
CA GLY A 147 -0.11 4.86 3.87
C GLY A 147 0.82 3.64 3.89
N ALA A 148 0.29 2.48 4.27
CA ALA A 148 1.02 1.20 4.23
C ALA A 148 1.32 0.75 2.79
N ILE A 149 0.37 0.91 1.88
CA ILE A 149 0.55 0.61 0.45
C ILE A 149 1.62 1.52 -0.15
N SER A 150 1.64 2.80 0.22
CA SER A 150 2.71 3.72 -0.19
C SER A 150 4.09 3.23 0.28
N ALA A 151 4.19 2.67 1.49
CA ALA A 151 5.42 2.06 1.95
C ALA A 151 5.80 0.82 1.11
N VAL A 152 4.82 0.01 0.72
CA VAL A 152 5.05 -1.10 -0.22
C VAL A 152 5.60 -0.58 -1.55
N LEU A 153 5.06 0.53 -2.10
CA LEU A 153 5.55 1.15 -3.33
C LEU A 153 6.99 1.67 -3.18
N GLY A 154 7.31 2.31 -2.06
CA GLY A 154 8.66 2.78 -1.75
C GLY A 154 9.66 1.63 -1.65
N ALA A 155 9.32 0.55 -0.95
CA ALA A 155 10.13 -0.65 -0.87
C ALA A 155 10.28 -1.33 -2.24
N PHE A 156 9.21 -1.39 -3.02
CA PHE A 156 9.23 -1.94 -4.39
C PHE A 156 10.19 -1.18 -5.31
N LEU A 157 10.22 0.15 -5.20
CA LEU A 157 11.15 0.98 -5.95
C LEU A 157 12.61 0.55 -5.73
N PHE A 158 12.98 0.23 -4.49
CA PHE A 158 14.33 -0.25 -4.17
C PHE A 158 14.56 -1.70 -4.60
N LEU A 159 13.61 -2.60 -4.30
CA LEU A 159 13.76 -4.04 -4.52
C LEU A 159 13.67 -4.45 -5.98
N LEU A 160 12.82 -3.77 -6.76
CA LEU A 160 12.44 -4.15 -8.12
C LEU A 160 12.36 -2.95 -9.08
N PRO A 161 13.34 -2.04 -9.12
CA PRO A 161 13.25 -0.77 -9.87
C PRO A 161 13.02 -0.96 -11.37
N ARG A 162 13.50 -2.07 -11.94
CA ARG A 162 13.40 -2.38 -13.38
C ARG A 162 12.24 -3.31 -13.73
N ALA A 163 11.43 -3.74 -12.75
CA ALA A 163 10.20 -4.48 -13.02
C ALA A 163 9.31 -3.66 -13.96
N ARG A 164 8.63 -4.33 -14.88
CA ARG A 164 7.72 -3.64 -15.81
C ARG A 164 6.32 -3.60 -15.23
N VAL A 165 5.82 -2.40 -15.02
CA VAL A 165 4.44 -2.14 -14.57
C VAL A 165 3.60 -1.79 -15.79
N THR A 166 2.49 -2.51 -15.97
CA THR A 166 1.50 -2.17 -16.98
C THR A 166 0.58 -1.11 -16.38
N SER A 167 0.58 0.07 -16.96
CA SER A 167 -0.28 1.19 -16.57
C SER A 167 -1.35 1.39 -17.63
N LEU A 168 -2.61 1.52 -17.20
CA LEU A 168 -3.73 1.81 -18.07
C LEU A 168 -3.96 3.32 -18.06
N PHE A 169 -3.93 3.93 -19.24
CA PHE A 169 -4.15 5.37 -19.37
C PHE A 169 -5.58 5.65 -19.84
N PRO A 170 -6.45 6.19 -18.99
CA PRO A 170 -7.84 6.49 -19.35
C PRO A 170 -7.96 7.40 -20.57
N PHE A 171 -7.06 8.40 -20.67
CA PHE A 171 -7.03 9.36 -21.78
C PHE A 171 -6.61 8.76 -23.13
N LEU A 172 -6.05 7.52 -23.12
CA LEU A 172 -5.66 6.77 -24.31
C LEU A 172 -6.53 5.50 -24.46
N PHE A 173 -7.82 5.60 -24.17
CA PHE A 173 -8.75 4.47 -24.25
C PHE A 173 -8.28 3.22 -23.49
N PHE A 174 -7.69 3.42 -22.29
CA PHE A 174 -7.13 2.35 -21.46
C PHE A 174 -6.02 1.54 -22.14
N LEU A 175 -5.28 2.15 -23.07
CA LEU A 175 -4.16 1.49 -23.72
C LEU A 175 -3.15 1.01 -22.66
N PRO A 176 -2.81 -0.30 -22.63
CA PRO A 176 -1.86 -0.85 -21.66
C PRO A 176 -0.43 -0.51 -22.09
N LEU A 177 0.18 0.46 -21.44
CA LEU A 177 1.58 0.81 -21.65
C LEU A 177 2.45 0.23 -20.53
N ARG A 178 3.64 -0.25 -20.88
CA ARG A 178 4.58 -0.88 -19.95
C ARG A 178 5.78 0.02 -19.71
N PHE A 179 5.87 0.50 -18.48
CA PHE A 179 6.98 1.33 -18.02
C PHE A 179 7.81 0.60 -16.95
N PRO A 180 9.10 0.93 -16.79
CA PRO A 180 9.87 0.46 -15.66
C PRO A 180 9.29 1.05 -14.36
N ALA A 181 9.27 0.26 -13.30
CA ALA A 181 8.65 0.62 -12.02
C ALA A 181 9.21 1.95 -11.46
N TRP A 182 10.52 2.19 -11.57
CA TRP A 182 11.13 3.42 -11.07
C TRP A 182 10.48 4.68 -11.68
N MET A 183 10.15 4.65 -12.98
CA MET A 183 9.54 5.80 -13.65
C MET A 183 8.11 6.03 -13.12
N VAL A 184 7.29 4.97 -13.06
CA VAL A 184 5.90 5.06 -12.59
C VAL A 184 5.85 5.51 -11.13
N LEU A 185 6.70 4.94 -10.28
CA LEU A 185 6.67 5.18 -8.85
C LEU A 185 7.24 6.55 -8.47
N LEU A 186 8.29 7.01 -9.13
CA LEU A 186 8.81 8.37 -8.91
C LEU A 186 7.83 9.43 -9.45
N PHE A 187 7.19 9.18 -10.59
CA PHE A 187 6.14 10.06 -11.09
C PHE A 187 4.95 10.12 -10.12
N TRP A 188 4.50 8.97 -9.63
CA TRP A 188 3.45 8.90 -8.63
C TRP A 188 3.83 9.67 -7.35
N PHE A 189 5.05 9.49 -6.85
CA PHE A 189 5.55 10.21 -5.67
C PHE A 189 5.57 11.73 -5.89
N ALA A 190 6.04 12.18 -7.05
CA ALA A 190 6.04 13.60 -7.41
C ALA A 190 4.61 14.19 -7.46
N LEU A 191 3.64 13.43 -7.98
CA LEU A 191 2.23 13.85 -7.95
C LEU A 191 1.70 13.97 -6.52
N GLN A 192 2.05 13.04 -5.62
CA GLN A 192 1.68 13.14 -4.20
C GLN A 192 2.30 14.37 -3.54
N TRP A 193 3.56 14.65 -3.87
CA TRP A 193 4.26 15.85 -3.36
C TRP A 193 3.57 17.13 -3.81
N VAL A 194 3.28 17.28 -5.10
CA VAL A 194 2.57 18.44 -5.63
C VAL A 194 1.18 18.58 -5.02
N ALA A 195 0.46 17.47 -4.89
CA ALA A 195 -0.87 17.46 -4.30
C ALA A 195 -0.85 17.86 -2.82
N ALA A 196 0.14 17.39 -2.05
CA ALA A 196 0.30 17.76 -0.65
C ALA A 196 0.52 19.27 -0.43
N HIS A 197 1.20 19.95 -1.39
CA HIS A 197 1.43 21.38 -1.33
C HIS A 197 0.29 22.25 -1.86
N ARG A 198 -0.65 21.64 -2.60
CA ARG A 198 -1.81 22.34 -3.17
C ARG A 198 -3.11 22.06 -2.41
N ALA A 199 -3.10 21.04 -1.53
CA ALA A 199 -4.28 20.70 -0.76
C ALA A 199 -4.56 21.84 0.23
N ASP A 200 -5.62 22.60 -0.03
CA ASP A 200 -6.27 23.40 1.01
C ASP A 200 -6.78 22.44 2.09
N SER A 201 -6.91 22.94 3.33
CA SER A 201 -7.28 22.18 4.54
C SER A 201 -8.70 21.55 4.51
N GLY A 202 -9.20 21.22 3.31
CA GLY A 202 -10.49 20.56 3.08
C GLY A 202 -10.43 19.02 3.20
N PRO A 203 -11.60 18.36 3.26
CA PRO A 203 -11.66 16.90 3.30
C PRO A 203 -11.03 16.33 2.02
N GLY A 204 -9.94 15.61 2.17
CA GLY A 204 -9.17 15.13 1.03
C GLY A 204 -8.29 13.92 1.35
N VAL A 205 -7.51 13.55 0.36
CA VAL A 205 -6.54 12.47 0.45
C VAL A 205 -5.38 12.87 1.35
N ALA A 206 -4.97 11.99 2.25
CA ALA A 206 -3.85 12.21 3.17
C ALA A 206 -2.50 12.09 2.45
N TYR A 207 -2.20 13.00 1.54
CA TYR A 207 -0.99 12.99 0.71
C TYR A 207 0.29 12.91 1.54
N LEU A 208 0.36 13.59 2.68
CA LEU A 208 1.50 13.53 3.59
C LEU A 208 1.71 12.10 4.13
N ALA A 209 0.64 11.39 4.49
CA ALA A 209 0.77 9.99 4.92
C ALA A 209 1.32 9.10 3.79
N HIS A 210 0.98 9.39 2.52
CA HIS A 210 1.54 8.68 1.37
C HIS A 210 3.04 8.96 1.19
N LEU A 211 3.46 10.22 1.31
CA LEU A 211 4.87 10.61 1.19
C LEU A 211 5.71 9.98 2.31
N VAL A 212 5.22 10.04 3.55
CA VAL A 212 5.88 9.43 4.70
C VAL A 212 5.96 7.92 4.53
N GLY A 213 4.84 7.26 4.19
CA GLY A 213 4.80 5.82 3.95
C GLY A 213 5.81 5.40 2.89
N PHE A 214 5.80 6.04 1.72
CA PHE A 214 6.72 5.75 0.64
C PHE A 214 8.19 5.89 1.06
N SER A 215 8.52 6.97 1.75
CA SER A 215 9.87 7.23 2.23
C SER A 215 10.32 6.18 3.25
N LEU A 216 9.47 5.83 4.23
CA LEU A 216 9.73 4.78 5.21
C LEU A 216 9.96 3.43 4.52
N GLY A 217 9.14 3.09 3.53
CA GLY A 217 9.27 1.85 2.79
C GLY A 217 10.57 1.76 2.00
N PHE A 218 10.94 2.83 1.30
CA PHE A 218 12.20 2.91 0.57
C PHE A 218 13.41 2.78 1.52
N LEU A 219 13.41 3.54 2.61
CA LEU A 219 14.50 3.53 3.59
C LEU A 219 14.64 2.17 4.29
N TYR A 220 13.52 1.54 4.66
CA TYR A 220 13.54 0.19 5.20
C TYR A 220 14.17 -0.81 4.22
N ALA A 221 13.71 -0.81 2.98
CA ALA A 221 14.24 -1.73 1.98
C ALA A 221 15.72 -1.45 1.68
N TRP A 222 16.13 -0.20 1.59
CA TRP A 222 17.51 0.19 1.44
C TRP A 222 18.37 -0.30 2.62
N ALA A 223 17.95 -0.03 3.86
CA ALA A 223 18.70 -0.42 5.04
C ALA A 223 18.85 -1.95 5.16
N ARG A 224 17.76 -2.69 4.88
CA ARG A 224 17.69 -4.14 5.09
C ARG A 224 18.30 -4.95 3.95
N TYR A 225 18.21 -4.46 2.70
CA TYR A 225 18.53 -5.27 1.51
C TYR A 225 19.68 -4.73 0.66
N ARG A 226 20.30 -3.58 0.98
CA ARG A 226 21.42 -3.02 0.21
C ARG A 226 22.63 -3.96 0.08
N GLY A 227 22.84 -4.85 1.06
CA GLY A 227 23.94 -5.82 1.02
C GLY A 227 23.64 -7.08 0.21
N THR A 228 22.35 -7.38 -0.05
CA THR A 228 21.93 -8.61 -0.74
C THR A 228 21.74 -8.41 -2.25
N THR A 229 21.71 -7.17 -2.72
CA THR A 229 21.61 -6.82 -4.15
C THR A 229 22.94 -6.95 -4.89
N ARG A 230 24.03 -7.26 -4.22
CA ARG A 230 25.32 -7.61 -4.85
C ARG A 230 25.26 -9.04 -5.42
N VAL A 231 24.76 -9.13 -6.63
CA VAL A 231 25.19 -9.93 -7.79
C VAL A 231 25.73 -11.34 -7.49
N ARG A 232 24.97 -12.34 -7.88
CA ARG A 232 25.59 -13.48 -8.58
C ARG A 232 26.01 -13.02 -9.98
N ARG A 233 27.25 -12.55 -10.14
CA ARG A 233 27.94 -12.66 -11.43
C ARG A 233 27.98 -14.16 -11.76
N PRO A 234 27.58 -14.58 -12.98
CA PRO A 234 27.90 -15.94 -13.43
C PRO A 234 29.42 -16.06 -13.35
N ALA A 235 29.92 -17.12 -12.71
CA ALA A 235 31.29 -17.51 -12.85
C ALA A 235 31.55 -17.65 -14.34
N THR A 236 32.45 -16.84 -14.87
CA THR A 236 33.01 -17.05 -16.20
C THR A 236 33.57 -18.47 -16.21
N ALA A 237 32.96 -19.32 -17.02
CA ALA A 237 33.58 -20.60 -17.36
C ALA A 237 34.98 -20.25 -17.89
N THR A 238 35.99 -20.61 -17.13
CA THR A 238 37.36 -20.64 -17.60
C THR A 238 37.38 -21.72 -18.70
N GLU A 239 37.40 -21.25 -19.94
CA GLU A 239 37.99 -22.01 -21.04
C GLU A 239 39.46 -22.24 -20.68
N GLY A 240 39.83 -23.42 -20.49
CA GLY A 240 41.19 -23.91 -20.28
C GLY A 240 41.18 -25.42 -20.37
N ASP A 241 41.47 -25.97 -21.42
CA ASP A 241 42.67 -26.59 -21.92
C ASP A 241 42.36 -27.44 -23.14
N SER A 242 42.65 -26.87 -24.29
CA SER A 242 43.02 -27.63 -25.45
C SER A 242 44.54 -27.80 -25.37
N GLN A 243 45.03 -29.02 -25.16
CA GLN A 243 46.38 -29.43 -25.54
C GLN A 243 46.34 -30.91 -25.93
N PRO A 244 47.36 -31.31 -26.66
CA PRO A 244 47.43 -31.44 -28.17
C PRO A 244 47.18 -32.87 -28.58
#